data_90db8e3daeabf252f025166e9c6aa32f
#
_entry.id   90db8e3daeabf252f025166e9c6aa32f
#
_cell.length_a   1.000
_cell.length_b   1.000
_cell.length_c   1.000
_cell.angle_alpha   90.00
_cell.angle_beta   90.00
_cell.angle_gamma   90.00
#
_symmetry.space_group_name_H-M   'P 1'
#
loop_
_entity.id
_entity.type
_entity.pdbx_description
1 polymer ?
#
loop_
_entity_poly.entity_id
_entity_poly.type
_entity_poly.pdbx_seq_one_letter_code
_entity_poly.pdbx_strand_id
1 'polypeptide(L)'
;VDDIKNFILDKAKERFGHFGYKKTTMDEISQDCKISKKTIYEHFNNKEDLFTNLMAREFYKARQVLFDGIHGIPDPLAKLIQAAKAVIAFFNEDSFLAGLFEANEILFPPFASQKYDSMIRADFISIVAEIIREGKKQGKFRDVDEKIVANAGVRLFQICSYVDFPQDKEQKDYYTAVLVDFIVNGIVKKNNQ
;
A
#
# COMPACT_ATOMS: atom_id res chain seq x y z
N VAL A 1 -9.18 -21.24 -15.06
CA VAL A 1 -9.56 -21.25 -13.63
C VAL A 1 -9.23 -19.93 -12.97
N ASP A 2 -8.14 -19.25 -13.35
CA ASP A 2 -7.76 -17.96 -12.76
C ASP A 2 -8.65 -16.79 -13.21
N ASP A 3 -9.24 -16.83 -14.41
CA ASP A 3 -10.02 -15.70 -14.95
C ASP A 3 -11.31 -15.44 -14.18
N ILE A 4 -12.07 -16.49 -13.83
CA ILE A 4 -13.33 -16.33 -13.09
C ILE A 4 -13.09 -15.89 -11.64
N LYS A 5 -12.05 -16.41 -11.01
CA LYS A 5 -11.66 -16.01 -9.66
C LYS A 5 -11.28 -14.52 -9.62
N ASN A 6 -10.48 -14.06 -10.59
CA ASN A 6 -10.09 -12.65 -10.70
C ASN A 6 -11.30 -11.77 -11.02
N PHE A 7 -12.20 -12.19 -11.90
CA PHE A 7 -13.42 -11.47 -12.19
C PHE A 7 -14.31 -11.29 -10.95
N ILE A 8 -14.49 -12.35 -10.14
CA ILE A 8 -15.22 -12.26 -8.87
C ILE A 8 -14.53 -11.26 -7.92
N LEU A 9 -13.20 -11.30 -7.83
CA LEU A 9 -12.44 -10.37 -6.99
C LEU A 9 -12.58 -8.92 -7.45
N ASP A 10 -12.67 -8.66 -8.77
CA ASP A 10 -12.88 -7.31 -9.29
C ASP A 10 -14.26 -6.78 -8.91
N LYS A 11 -15.31 -7.59 -9.07
CA LYS A 11 -16.67 -7.23 -8.66
C LYS A 11 -16.80 -7.06 -7.16
N ALA A 12 -16.13 -7.91 -6.39
CA ALA A 12 -16.07 -7.77 -4.94
C ALA A 12 -15.37 -6.47 -4.50
N LYS A 13 -14.27 -6.09 -5.18
CA LYS A 13 -13.56 -4.83 -4.96
C LYS A 13 -14.47 -3.61 -5.17
N GLU A 14 -15.16 -3.56 -6.32
CA GLU A 14 -16.12 -2.51 -6.64
C GLU A 14 -17.19 -2.40 -5.55
N ARG A 15 -17.77 -3.54 -5.16
CA ARG A 15 -18.86 -3.57 -4.20
C ARG A 15 -18.42 -3.21 -2.77
N PHE A 16 -17.31 -3.77 -2.31
CA PHE A 16 -16.75 -3.42 -0.99
C PHE A 16 -16.35 -1.94 -0.92
N GLY A 17 -15.77 -1.39 -1.99
CA GLY A 17 -15.40 0.01 -2.05
C GLY A 17 -16.62 0.95 -1.98
N HIS A 18 -17.75 0.54 -2.57
CA HIS A 18 -18.94 1.39 -2.61
C HIS A 18 -19.83 1.24 -1.38
N PHE A 19 -20.09 0.02 -0.90
CA PHE A 19 -21.05 -0.27 0.16
C PHE A 19 -20.39 -0.66 1.50
N GLY A 20 -19.11 -0.92 1.49
CA GLY A 20 -18.35 -1.43 2.65
C GLY A 20 -18.53 -2.94 2.87
N TYR A 21 -17.62 -3.48 3.68
CA TYR A 21 -17.61 -4.92 3.98
C TYR A 21 -18.88 -5.38 4.71
N LYS A 22 -19.34 -4.60 5.72
CA LYS A 22 -20.49 -5.01 6.56
C LYS A 22 -21.78 -5.15 5.76
N LYS A 23 -22.04 -4.23 4.82
CA LYS A 23 -23.26 -4.18 4.02
C LYS A 23 -23.23 -5.06 2.76
N THR A 24 -22.12 -5.68 2.45
CA THR A 24 -21.96 -6.55 1.28
C THR A 24 -22.18 -8.00 1.65
N THR A 25 -22.89 -8.75 0.81
CA THR A 25 -23.14 -10.19 0.94
C THR A 25 -22.58 -10.97 -0.24
N MET A 26 -22.34 -12.28 -0.06
CA MET A 26 -21.92 -13.18 -1.15
C MET A 26 -22.95 -13.26 -2.27
N ASP A 27 -24.24 -13.18 -1.89
CA ASP A 27 -25.37 -13.20 -2.85
C ASP A 27 -25.33 -12.00 -3.79
N GLU A 28 -25.12 -10.81 -3.23
CA GLU A 28 -25.03 -9.59 -4.03
C GLU A 28 -23.82 -9.60 -4.96
N ILE A 29 -22.67 -10.10 -4.50
CA ILE A 29 -21.48 -10.24 -5.34
C ILE A 29 -21.77 -11.24 -6.47
N SER A 30 -22.46 -12.36 -6.19
CA SER A 30 -22.82 -13.33 -7.22
C SER A 30 -23.75 -12.74 -8.29
N GLN A 31 -24.68 -11.86 -7.88
CA GLN A 31 -25.57 -11.11 -8.79
C GLN A 31 -24.77 -10.12 -9.65
N ASP A 32 -23.83 -9.36 -9.07
CA ASP A 32 -22.97 -8.43 -9.81
C ASP A 32 -22.10 -9.16 -10.83
N CYS A 33 -21.66 -10.37 -10.48
CA CYS A 33 -20.91 -11.25 -11.39
C CYS A 33 -21.78 -11.95 -12.44
N LYS A 34 -23.11 -11.91 -12.29
CA LYS A 34 -24.08 -12.70 -13.10
C LYS A 34 -23.76 -14.21 -13.09
N ILE A 35 -23.34 -14.73 -11.94
CA ILE A 35 -23.06 -16.15 -11.72
C ILE A 35 -23.99 -16.73 -10.65
N SER A 36 -24.07 -18.07 -10.58
CA SER A 36 -24.84 -18.74 -9.55
C SER A 36 -24.16 -18.62 -8.17
N LYS A 37 -24.97 -18.69 -7.08
CA LYS A 37 -24.43 -18.83 -5.73
C LYS A 37 -23.48 -20.01 -5.60
N LYS A 38 -23.82 -21.14 -6.24
CA LYS A 38 -22.96 -22.33 -6.26
C LYS A 38 -21.58 -21.99 -6.83
N THR A 39 -21.52 -21.28 -7.93
CA THR A 39 -20.26 -20.92 -8.59
C THR A 39 -19.37 -20.03 -7.69
N ILE A 40 -19.93 -19.05 -7.00
CA ILE A 40 -19.10 -18.21 -6.12
C ILE A 40 -18.53 -19.01 -4.94
N TYR A 41 -19.34 -19.94 -4.38
CA TYR A 41 -18.89 -20.82 -3.29
C TYR A 41 -17.93 -21.92 -3.71
N GLU A 42 -17.82 -22.23 -5.02
CA GLU A 42 -16.77 -23.09 -5.57
C GLU A 42 -15.38 -22.43 -5.52
N HIS A 43 -15.33 -21.09 -5.49
CA HIS A 43 -14.07 -20.32 -5.47
C HIS A 43 -13.73 -19.76 -4.10
N PHE A 44 -14.72 -19.43 -3.27
CA PHE A 44 -14.53 -18.81 -1.97
C PHE A 44 -15.48 -19.39 -0.93
N ASN A 45 -14.93 -19.85 0.20
CA ASN A 45 -15.71 -20.51 1.24
C ASN A 45 -16.76 -19.60 1.89
N ASN A 46 -16.43 -18.31 2.02
CA ASN A 46 -17.26 -17.29 2.64
C ASN A 46 -16.79 -15.88 2.28
N LYS A 47 -17.49 -14.86 2.75
CA LYS A 47 -17.16 -13.46 2.51
C LYS A 47 -15.78 -13.05 3.05
N GLU A 48 -15.37 -13.62 4.19
CA GLU A 48 -14.05 -13.37 4.78
C GLU A 48 -12.94 -13.94 3.92
N ASP A 49 -13.10 -15.17 3.43
CA ASP A 49 -12.15 -15.81 2.51
C ASP A 49 -12.02 -15.02 1.19
N LEU A 50 -13.15 -14.61 0.61
CA LEU A 50 -13.16 -13.77 -0.59
C LEU A 50 -12.44 -12.43 -0.32
N PHE A 51 -12.75 -11.76 0.78
CA PHE A 51 -12.11 -10.50 1.15
C PHE A 51 -10.61 -10.68 1.38
N THR A 52 -10.20 -11.75 2.05
CA THR A 52 -8.80 -12.10 2.28
C THR A 52 -8.04 -12.29 0.97
N ASN A 53 -8.61 -13.00 0.02
CA ASN A 53 -8.01 -13.19 -1.31
C ASN A 53 -7.95 -11.88 -2.10
N LEU A 54 -8.97 -11.04 -2.00
CA LEU A 54 -8.96 -9.70 -2.60
C LEU A 54 -7.82 -8.85 -2.04
N MET A 55 -7.70 -8.79 -0.73
CA MET A 55 -6.62 -8.05 -0.06
C MET A 55 -5.25 -8.53 -0.49
N ALA A 56 -5.02 -9.84 -0.46
CA ALA A 56 -3.74 -10.43 -0.88
C ALA A 56 -3.40 -10.04 -2.34
N ARG A 57 -4.38 -10.07 -3.25
CA ARG A 57 -4.19 -9.68 -4.64
C ARG A 57 -3.84 -8.19 -4.80
N GLU A 58 -4.58 -7.32 -4.13
CA GLU A 58 -4.34 -5.87 -4.23
C GLU A 58 -2.98 -5.49 -3.61
N PHE A 59 -2.57 -6.17 -2.53
CA PHE A 59 -1.22 -6.01 -1.98
C PHE A 59 -0.13 -6.45 -2.92
N TYR A 60 -0.30 -7.61 -3.54
CA TYR A 60 0.65 -8.10 -4.51
C TYR A 60 0.82 -7.09 -5.66
N LYS A 61 -0.28 -6.52 -6.17
CA LYS A 61 -0.23 -5.47 -7.19
C LYS A 61 0.55 -4.24 -6.71
N ALA A 62 0.24 -3.73 -5.52
CA ALA A 62 0.91 -2.57 -4.95
C ALA A 62 2.42 -2.81 -4.77
N ARG A 63 2.78 -3.99 -4.26
CA ARG A 63 4.17 -4.41 -4.12
C ARG A 63 4.91 -4.48 -5.47
N GLN A 64 4.27 -5.01 -6.50
CA GLN A 64 4.86 -5.06 -7.85
C GLN A 64 5.09 -3.67 -8.41
N VAL A 65 4.12 -2.75 -8.31
CA VAL A 65 4.28 -1.36 -8.74
C VAL A 65 5.47 -0.70 -8.05
N LEU A 66 5.62 -0.89 -6.74
CA LEU A 66 6.78 -0.38 -6.01
C LEU A 66 8.08 -1.00 -6.51
N PHE A 67 8.12 -2.33 -6.63
CA PHE A 67 9.30 -3.07 -7.04
C PHE A 67 9.76 -2.68 -8.46
N ASP A 68 8.82 -2.63 -9.41
CA ASP A 68 9.10 -2.24 -10.78
C ASP A 68 9.58 -0.78 -10.87
N GLY A 69 9.01 0.09 -10.04
CA GLY A 69 9.39 1.50 -9.97
C GLY A 69 10.81 1.74 -9.46
N ILE A 70 11.35 0.84 -8.64
CA ILE A 70 12.72 0.95 -8.08
C ILE A 70 13.73 0.00 -8.76
N HIS A 71 13.23 -0.96 -9.55
CA HIS A 71 14.08 -1.93 -10.22
C HIS A 71 15.02 -1.25 -11.21
N GLY A 72 16.28 -1.68 -11.24
CA GLY A 72 17.29 -1.14 -12.17
C GLY A 72 17.82 0.24 -11.81
N ILE A 73 17.38 0.87 -10.72
CA ILE A 73 17.95 2.13 -10.25
C ILE A 73 19.22 1.82 -9.41
N PRO A 74 20.42 2.18 -9.85
CA PRO A 74 21.66 1.83 -9.13
C PRO A 74 21.94 2.79 -7.96
N ASP A 75 21.43 4.01 -8.01
CA ASP A 75 21.63 5.01 -6.97
C ASP A 75 20.62 4.84 -5.82
N PRO A 76 21.07 4.52 -4.59
CA PRO A 76 20.17 4.31 -3.46
C PRO A 76 19.36 5.55 -3.07
N LEU A 77 19.88 6.77 -3.33
CA LEU A 77 19.12 7.99 -3.09
C LEU A 77 17.96 8.14 -4.07
N ALA A 78 18.24 7.96 -5.37
CA ALA A 78 17.21 7.99 -6.41
C ALA A 78 16.18 6.86 -6.18
N LYS A 79 16.65 5.67 -5.80
CA LYS A 79 15.80 4.52 -5.44
C LYS A 79 14.86 4.85 -4.28
N LEU A 80 15.37 5.49 -3.21
CA LEU A 80 14.57 5.90 -2.06
C LEU A 80 13.52 6.95 -2.42
N ILE A 81 13.90 7.97 -3.20
CA ILE A 81 12.97 8.99 -3.68
C ILE A 81 11.86 8.37 -4.52
N GLN A 82 12.22 7.44 -5.40
CA GLN A 82 11.22 6.76 -6.23
C GLN A 82 10.30 5.85 -5.42
N ALA A 83 10.84 5.14 -4.42
CA ALA A 83 10.03 4.35 -3.49
C ALA A 83 9.04 5.24 -2.71
N ALA A 84 9.48 6.38 -2.22
CA ALA A 84 8.62 7.35 -1.52
C ALA A 84 7.50 7.86 -2.43
N LYS A 85 7.81 8.25 -3.67
CA LYS A 85 6.81 8.68 -4.67
C LYS A 85 5.79 7.59 -4.97
N ALA A 86 6.23 6.32 -5.12
CA ALA A 86 5.33 5.20 -5.37
C ALA A 86 4.38 4.95 -4.21
N VAL A 87 4.87 5.04 -2.96
CA VAL A 87 4.03 4.92 -1.75
C VAL A 87 3.00 6.05 -1.71
N ILE A 88 3.39 7.28 -1.99
CA ILE A 88 2.48 8.44 -1.97
C ILE A 88 1.44 8.34 -3.09
N ALA A 89 1.85 7.97 -4.30
CA ALA A 89 0.91 7.75 -5.41
C ALA A 89 -0.14 6.70 -5.02
N PHE A 90 0.28 5.64 -4.35
CA PHE A 90 -0.60 4.61 -3.83
C PHE A 90 -1.67 5.14 -2.85
N PHE A 91 -1.32 6.09 -1.98
CA PHE A 91 -2.27 6.71 -1.06
C PHE A 91 -3.09 7.84 -1.70
N ASN A 92 -2.61 8.43 -2.80
CA ASN A 92 -3.29 9.53 -3.49
C ASN A 92 -4.26 9.07 -4.58
N GLU A 93 -4.10 7.88 -5.10
CA GLU A 93 -5.06 7.27 -6.01
C GLU A 93 -6.25 6.75 -5.18
N ASP A 94 -7.45 6.68 -5.79
CA ASP A 94 -8.63 6.01 -5.20
C ASP A 94 -8.36 4.51 -5.03
N SER A 95 -7.35 4.22 -4.24
CA SER A 95 -6.87 2.88 -3.98
C SER A 95 -7.77 2.23 -2.93
N PHE A 96 -8.33 1.08 -3.28
CA PHE A 96 -9.08 0.26 -2.35
C PHE A 96 -8.29 0.00 -1.05
N LEU A 97 -6.96 -0.08 -1.15
CA LEU A 97 -6.09 -0.31 0.01
C LEU A 97 -5.85 0.96 0.83
N ALA A 98 -5.95 2.16 0.23
CA ALA A 98 -5.81 3.42 0.98
C ALA A 98 -6.89 3.52 2.08
N GLY A 99 -8.11 3.08 1.79
CA GLY A 99 -9.20 3.00 2.77
C GLY A 99 -8.92 2.13 4.00
N LEU A 100 -7.98 1.17 3.92
CA LEU A 100 -7.52 0.40 5.09
C LEU A 100 -6.82 1.27 6.13
N PHE A 101 -6.06 2.25 5.66
CA PHE A 101 -5.26 3.10 6.52
C PHE A 101 -6.07 4.26 7.10
N GLU A 102 -7.20 4.59 6.49
CA GLU A 102 -8.14 5.60 7.01
C GLU A 102 -8.96 5.12 8.22
N ALA A 103 -8.66 3.93 8.75
CA ALA A 103 -9.40 3.30 9.85
C ALA A 103 -10.93 3.29 9.61
N ASN A 104 -11.35 3.22 8.35
CA ASN A 104 -12.74 3.25 7.96
C ASN A 104 -13.37 1.88 8.23
N GLU A 105 -13.84 1.66 9.47
CA GLU A 105 -14.51 0.43 9.89
C GLU A 105 -15.74 0.06 9.05
N ILE A 106 -16.26 1.02 8.28
CA ILE A 106 -17.38 0.79 7.37
C ILE A 106 -16.90 0.01 6.15
N LEU A 107 -15.74 0.39 5.61
CA LEU A 107 -15.17 -0.24 4.42
C LEU A 107 -14.45 -1.55 4.74
N PHE A 108 -13.78 -1.63 5.90
CA PHE A 108 -12.95 -2.76 6.25
C PHE A 108 -13.36 -3.39 7.58
N PRO A 109 -13.38 -4.73 7.67
CA PRO A 109 -13.61 -5.41 8.93
C PRO A 109 -12.41 -5.26 9.87
N PRO A 110 -12.63 -5.21 11.20
CA PRO A 110 -11.56 -5.04 12.20
C PRO A 110 -10.44 -6.10 12.09
N PHE A 111 -10.76 -7.33 11.69
CA PHE A 111 -9.76 -8.39 11.50
C PHE A 111 -8.83 -8.11 10.32
N ALA A 112 -9.32 -7.42 9.29
CA ALA A 112 -8.53 -7.07 8.13
C ALA A 112 -7.54 -5.95 8.44
N SER A 113 -8.00 -4.89 9.12
CA SER A 113 -7.14 -3.74 9.44
C SER A 113 -5.92 -4.15 10.26
N GLN A 114 -6.09 -4.99 11.28
CA GLN A 114 -4.99 -5.38 12.16
C GLN A 114 -4.02 -6.39 11.50
N LYS A 115 -4.55 -7.38 10.80
CA LYS A 115 -3.74 -8.45 10.18
C LYS A 115 -2.97 -7.94 8.97
N TYR A 116 -3.64 -7.22 8.09
CA TYR A 116 -3.04 -6.78 6.83
C TYR A 116 -2.18 -5.54 6.98
N ASP A 117 -2.55 -4.60 7.86
CA ASP A 117 -1.73 -3.45 8.18
C ASP A 117 -0.32 -3.85 8.65
N SER A 118 -0.19 -4.87 9.48
CA SER A 118 1.10 -5.37 9.94
C SER A 118 1.92 -6.06 8.82
N MET A 119 1.26 -6.84 7.95
CA MET A 119 1.93 -7.54 6.86
C MET A 119 2.45 -6.56 5.79
N ILE A 120 1.60 -5.59 5.40
CA ILE A 120 1.97 -4.58 4.40
C ILE A 120 3.13 -3.75 4.90
N ARG A 121 3.00 -3.25 6.12
CA ARG A 121 4.08 -2.47 6.73
C ARG A 121 5.39 -3.23 6.75
N ALA A 122 5.38 -4.49 7.13
CA ALA A 122 6.58 -5.30 7.18
C ALA A 122 7.28 -5.40 5.81
N ASP A 123 6.52 -5.61 4.74
CA ASP A 123 7.05 -5.67 3.38
C ASP A 123 7.64 -4.32 2.93
N PHE A 124 6.90 -3.22 3.08
CA PHE A 124 7.39 -1.88 2.73
C PHE A 124 8.61 -1.48 3.56
N ILE A 125 8.58 -1.73 4.87
CA ILE A 125 9.71 -1.47 5.77
C ILE A 125 10.93 -2.27 5.31
N SER A 126 10.75 -3.54 4.92
CA SER A 126 11.85 -4.39 4.45
C SER A 126 12.49 -3.84 3.17
N ILE A 127 11.68 -3.41 2.19
CA ILE A 127 12.17 -2.83 0.94
C ILE A 127 12.94 -1.53 1.22
N VAL A 128 12.38 -0.63 2.02
CA VAL A 128 13.03 0.65 2.37
C VAL A 128 14.31 0.42 3.18
N ALA A 129 14.30 -0.52 4.13
CA ALA A 129 15.48 -0.86 4.92
C ALA A 129 16.62 -1.41 4.04
N GLU A 130 16.30 -2.20 3.00
CA GLU A 130 17.32 -2.67 2.05
C GLU A 130 17.91 -1.52 1.24
N ILE A 131 17.11 -0.57 0.77
CA ILE A 131 17.60 0.63 0.08
C ILE A 131 18.54 1.44 0.99
N ILE A 132 18.17 1.61 2.26
CA ILE A 132 19.01 2.32 3.25
C ILE A 132 20.32 1.56 3.45
N ARG A 133 20.28 0.24 3.57
CA ARG A 133 21.47 -0.60 3.71
C ARG A 133 22.42 -0.50 2.51
N GLU A 134 21.86 -0.50 1.28
CA GLU A 134 22.63 -0.24 0.06
C GLU A 134 23.33 1.13 0.10
N GLY A 135 22.60 2.17 0.50
CA GLY A 135 23.14 3.53 0.61
C GLY A 135 24.25 3.66 1.67
N LYS A 136 24.12 2.97 2.81
CA LYS A 136 25.17 2.86 3.83
C LYS A 136 26.44 2.19 3.25
N LYS A 137 26.27 1.05 2.56
CA LYS A 137 27.40 0.33 1.92
C LYS A 137 28.12 1.19 0.89
N GLN A 138 27.39 2.02 0.14
CA GLN A 138 27.95 2.96 -0.84
C GLN A 138 28.51 4.25 -0.20
N GLY A 139 28.42 4.41 1.12
CA GLY A 139 28.88 5.61 1.83
C GLY A 139 28.04 6.87 1.57
N LYS A 140 26.88 6.74 0.92
CA LYS A 140 25.96 7.85 0.63
C LYS A 140 25.05 8.22 1.80
N PHE A 141 24.70 7.23 2.60
CA PHE A 141 23.90 7.41 3.81
C PHE A 141 24.76 7.30 5.05
N ARG A 142 24.36 8.06 6.07
CA ARG A 142 24.98 8.00 7.39
C ARG A 142 24.69 6.65 8.05
N ASP A 143 25.47 6.30 9.04
CA ASP A 143 25.23 5.07 9.82
C ASP A 143 24.01 5.27 10.72
N VAL A 144 22.92 4.59 10.37
CA VAL A 144 21.64 4.57 11.07
C VAL A 144 21.13 3.14 11.17
N ASP A 145 20.24 2.87 12.10
CA ASP A 145 19.47 1.63 12.09
C ASP A 145 18.47 1.66 10.94
N GLU A 146 18.73 0.88 9.91
CA GLU A 146 17.92 0.87 8.69
C GLU A 146 16.46 0.45 8.93
N LYS A 147 16.20 -0.43 9.90
CA LYS A 147 14.83 -0.89 10.20
C LYS A 147 14.04 0.17 10.95
N ILE A 148 14.66 0.83 11.93
CA ILE A 148 14.02 1.90 12.69
C ILE A 148 13.70 3.07 11.75
N VAL A 149 14.67 3.48 10.92
CA VAL A 149 14.49 4.60 9.99
C VAL A 149 13.46 4.27 8.91
N ALA A 150 13.49 3.05 8.34
CA ALA A 150 12.50 2.60 7.38
C ALA A 150 11.09 2.60 7.99
N ASN A 151 10.93 2.09 9.22
CA ASN A 151 9.66 2.11 9.93
C ASN A 151 9.15 3.54 10.16
N ALA A 152 10.02 4.44 10.61
CA ALA A 152 9.68 5.85 10.79
C ALA A 152 9.23 6.50 9.46
N GLY A 153 9.98 6.27 8.37
CA GLY A 153 9.65 6.78 7.04
C GLY A 153 8.28 6.29 6.55
N VAL A 154 8.03 4.99 6.62
CA VAL A 154 6.73 4.41 6.22
C VAL A 154 5.57 4.99 7.04
N ARG A 155 5.77 5.21 8.35
CA ARG A 155 4.74 5.82 9.21
C ARG A 155 4.52 7.31 8.95
N LEU A 156 5.56 8.06 8.57
CA LEU A 156 5.39 9.45 8.18
C LEU A 156 4.48 9.59 6.96
N PHE A 157 4.56 8.68 5.99
CA PHE A 157 3.64 8.69 4.85
C PHE A 157 2.21 8.30 5.23
N GLN A 158 2.01 7.50 6.28
CA GLN A 158 0.67 7.20 6.79
C GLN A 158 -0.03 8.45 7.37
N ILE A 159 0.72 9.46 7.84
CA ILE A 159 0.13 10.71 8.31
C ILE A 159 -0.69 11.37 7.19
N CYS A 160 -0.30 11.18 5.93
CA CYS A 160 -1.05 11.68 4.78
C CYS A 160 -2.48 11.10 4.66
N SER A 161 -2.75 9.95 5.30
CA SER A 161 -4.08 9.34 5.34
C SER A 161 -4.95 9.82 6.51
N TYR A 162 -4.36 10.44 7.55
CA TYR A 162 -5.06 10.81 8.78
C TYR A 162 -5.31 12.31 8.96
N VAL A 163 -4.57 13.14 8.22
CA VAL A 163 -4.72 14.59 8.28
C VAL A 163 -5.52 15.02 7.07
N ASP A 164 -6.19 16.18 7.12
CA ASP A 164 -6.80 16.86 5.96
C ASP A 164 -5.76 17.04 4.85
N PHE A 165 -5.41 15.92 4.22
CA PHE A 165 -4.44 15.92 3.13
C PHE A 165 -5.06 16.67 1.96
N PRO A 166 -4.38 17.65 1.40
CA PRO A 166 -4.94 18.45 0.33
C PRO A 166 -5.50 17.59 -0.79
N GLN A 167 -6.69 17.94 -1.28
CA GLN A 167 -7.31 17.19 -2.39
C GLN A 167 -6.78 17.65 -3.75
N ASP A 168 -6.27 18.88 -3.83
CA ASP A 168 -5.72 19.38 -5.07
C ASP A 168 -4.29 18.84 -5.33
N LYS A 169 -3.99 18.61 -6.60
CA LYS A 169 -2.76 17.95 -7.04
C LYS A 169 -1.50 18.75 -6.68
N GLU A 170 -1.54 20.07 -6.80
CA GLU A 170 -0.36 20.93 -6.57
C GLU A 170 0.05 20.90 -5.09
N GLN A 171 -0.91 20.96 -4.20
CA GLN A 171 -0.65 20.85 -2.77
C GLN A 171 -0.20 19.44 -2.38
N LYS A 172 -0.79 18.38 -2.97
CA LYS A 172 -0.31 17.00 -2.78
C LYS A 172 1.17 16.84 -3.15
N ASP A 173 1.55 17.36 -4.31
CA ASP A 173 2.92 17.32 -4.81
C ASP A 173 3.87 18.10 -3.88
N TYR A 174 3.43 19.25 -3.37
CA TYR A 174 4.20 20.04 -2.40
C TYR A 174 4.42 19.30 -1.08
N TYR A 175 3.36 18.75 -0.47
CA TYR A 175 3.47 17.96 0.78
C TYR A 175 4.39 16.74 0.57
N THR A 176 4.25 16.07 -0.56
CA THR A 176 5.12 14.97 -0.95
C THR A 176 6.58 15.38 -0.98
N ALA A 177 6.87 16.49 -1.66
CA ALA A 177 8.24 17.00 -1.78
C ALA A 177 8.83 17.33 -0.39
N VAL A 178 8.07 17.97 0.49
CA VAL A 178 8.51 18.30 1.86
C VAL A 178 8.81 17.05 2.68
N LEU A 179 7.95 16.03 2.64
CA LEU A 179 8.17 14.78 3.38
C LEU A 179 9.38 13.99 2.83
N VAL A 180 9.51 13.93 1.51
CA VAL A 180 10.68 13.29 0.88
C VAL A 180 11.96 14.03 1.25
N ASP A 181 11.97 15.37 1.19
CA ASP A 181 13.12 16.18 1.56
C ASP A 181 13.51 15.97 3.03
N PHE A 182 12.54 15.95 3.93
CA PHE A 182 12.77 15.68 5.35
C PHE A 182 13.43 14.31 5.58
N ILE A 183 12.93 13.26 4.97
CA ILE A 183 13.49 11.89 5.09
C ILE A 183 14.89 11.84 4.49
N VAL A 184 15.08 12.37 3.29
CA VAL A 184 16.36 12.36 2.57
C VAL A 184 17.42 13.10 3.35
N ASN A 185 17.14 14.32 3.80
CA ASN A 185 18.09 15.11 4.59
C ASN A 185 18.36 14.49 5.96
N GLY A 186 17.44 13.69 6.48
CA GLY A 186 17.59 12.92 7.70
C GLY A 186 18.61 11.78 7.60
N ILE A 187 18.88 11.24 6.41
CA ILE A 187 19.71 10.04 6.23
C ILE A 187 20.93 10.22 5.33
N VAL A 188 20.91 11.21 4.43
CA VAL A 188 22.06 11.48 3.55
C VAL A 188 23.26 11.93 4.39
N LYS A 189 24.43 11.39 4.06
CA LYS A 189 25.69 11.80 4.68
C LYS A 189 26.04 13.20 4.20
N LYS A 190 26.05 14.17 5.12
CA LYS A 190 26.53 15.52 4.80
C LYS A 190 28.03 15.43 4.61
N ASN A 191 28.55 15.81 3.44
CA ASN A 191 29.97 16.06 3.28
C ASN A 191 30.30 17.25 4.17
N ASN A 192 31.06 17.01 5.24
CA ASN A 192 31.67 18.10 5.98
C ASN A 192 32.62 18.83 5.01
N GLN A 193 32.23 20.05 4.61
CA GLN A 193 33.14 20.99 3.99
C GLN A 193 34.16 21.47 5.03
#